data_e533686b40387e68abb4e109d11384e0
#
_entry.id   e533686b40387e68abb4e109d11384e0
#
_cell.length_a   1.000
_cell.length_b   1.000
_cell.length_c   1.000
_cell.angle_alpha   90.00
_cell.angle_beta   90.00
_cell.angle_gamma   90.00
#
_symmetry.space_group_name_H-M   'P 1'
#
loop_
_entity.id
_entity.type
_entity.pdbx_description
1 polymer ?
#
loop_
_entity_poly.entity_id
_entity_poly.type
_entity_poly.pdbx_seq_one_letter_code
_entity_poly.pdbx_strand_id
1 'polypeptide(L)'
;MSTIISIRDLKKQFGDKWVTQGVNLDIPEGMMTVIIGRSGEGKSVLLKQVIGLIHPTSGEVLFKGINISKLSDRELEEQFKHIGYVFQFAALLDSLNTFENVGITLLENGMKAQDVLPIVKEKLSLVNLSEETLYKYPSELSGGMRKRVGLARTLVTNPEIILYDEPTTGLDPITARVIHELMYDMQKKLKLTSVVISHDLEIFKYADKVALLNDGKIAYFGDAKTIWESDNPYIYQFIRGLPEGPIQTEVAHFKDKF
;
A
#
# COMPACT_ATOMS: atom_id res chain seq x y z
N MET A 1 -9.38 5.75 -19.55
CA MET A 1 -8.98 6.02 -18.16
C MET A 1 -7.51 6.35 -18.19
N SER A 2 -7.09 7.40 -17.48
CA SER A 2 -5.67 7.73 -17.34
C SER A 2 -4.96 6.72 -16.43
N THR A 3 -3.67 6.46 -16.69
CA THR A 3 -2.82 5.60 -15.89
C THR A 3 -1.84 6.47 -15.13
N ILE A 4 -1.78 6.34 -13.80
CA ILE A 4 -0.85 7.12 -12.98
C ILE A 4 0.48 6.42 -12.80
N ILE A 5 0.49 5.08 -12.69
CA ILE A 5 1.70 4.25 -12.63
C ILE A 5 1.62 3.19 -13.71
N SER A 6 2.69 3.08 -14.50
CA SER A 6 2.88 1.99 -15.47
C SER A 6 4.13 1.20 -15.11
N ILE A 7 3.98 -0.10 -14.94
CA ILE A 7 5.07 -1.04 -14.66
C ILE A 7 5.29 -1.88 -15.91
N ARG A 8 6.54 -1.97 -16.39
CA ARG A 8 6.89 -2.65 -17.63
C ARG A 8 8.06 -3.61 -17.42
N ASP A 9 7.82 -4.89 -17.66
CA ASP A 9 8.77 -6.01 -17.55
C ASP A 9 9.67 -5.93 -16.31
N LEU A 10 9.07 -5.53 -15.16
CA LEU A 10 9.81 -5.22 -13.95
C LEU A 10 10.34 -6.49 -13.31
N LYS A 11 11.66 -6.56 -13.11
CA LYS A 11 12.36 -7.70 -12.53
C LYS A 11 13.23 -7.27 -11.37
N LYS A 12 13.24 -8.08 -10.31
CA LYS A 12 14.14 -7.91 -9.16
C LYS A 12 14.70 -9.24 -8.71
N GLN A 13 16.02 -9.28 -8.60
CA GLN A 13 16.76 -10.40 -8.06
C GLN A 13 17.52 -9.96 -6.81
N PHE A 14 17.55 -10.81 -5.80
CA PHE A 14 18.39 -10.70 -4.60
C PHE A 14 19.24 -11.96 -4.49
N GLY A 15 20.57 -11.83 -4.67
CA GLY A 15 21.44 -13.01 -4.82
C GLY A 15 20.94 -13.87 -5.99
N ASP A 16 20.70 -15.15 -5.74
CA ASP A 16 20.20 -16.09 -6.75
C ASP A 16 18.65 -16.14 -6.82
N LYS A 17 17.94 -15.44 -5.94
CA LYS A 17 16.48 -15.49 -5.86
C LYS A 17 15.83 -14.36 -6.67
N TRP A 18 15.04 -14.72 -7.67
CA TRP A 18 14.13 -13.81 -8.34
C TRP A 18 12.89 -13.58 -7.50
N VAL A 19 12.51 -12.31 -7.29
CA VAL A 19 11.32 -11.89 -6.53
C VAL A 19 10.24 -11.34 -7.45
N THR A 20 10.61 -10.47 -8.40
CA THR A 20 9.74 -10.09 -9.51
C THR A 20 10.37 -10.57 -10.81
N GLN A 21 9.55 -11.11 -11.75
CA GLN A 21 10.02 -11.84 -12.91
C GLN A 21 9.36 -11.36 -14.21
N GLY A 22 9.21 -10.05 -14.36
CA GLY A 22 8.57 -9.44 -15.52
C GLY A 22 7.13 -8.99 -15.20
N VAL A 23 6.98 -8.23 -14.11
CA VAL A 23 5.69 -7.63 -13.74
C VAL A 23 5.32 -6.58 -14.77
N ASN A 24 4.10 -6.70 -15.31
CA ASN A 24 3.44 -5.69 -16.13
C ASN A 24 2.12 -5.33 -15.47
N LEU A 25 1.94 -4.05 -15.12
CA LEU A 25 0.74 -3.58 -14.43
C LEU A 25 0.53 -2.10 -14.68
N ASP A 26 -0.69 -1.73 -15.02
CA ASP A 26 -1.14 -0.34 -15.11
C ASP A 26 -2.07 -0.02 -13.94
N ILE A 27 -1.74 1.01 -13.16
CA ILE A 27 -2.56 1.49 -12.06
C ILE A 27 -3.41 2.66 -12.58
N PRO A 28 -4.75 2.51 -12.66
CA PRO A 28 -5.63 3.59 -13.11
C PRO A 28 -5.66 4.72 -12.08
N GLU A 29 -5.66 5.95 -12.58
CA GLU A 29 -5.77 7.15 -11.77
C GLU A 29 -7.16 7.28 -11.12
N GLY A 30 -7.21 7.77 -9.86
CA GLY A 30 -8.44 7.99 -9.10
C GLY A 30 -9.14 6.72 -8.63
N MET A 31 -8.53 5.54 -8.82
CA MET A 31 -9.06 4.25 -8.43
C MET A 31 -8.31 3.62 -7.26
N MET A 32 -8.97 2.69 -6.57
CA MET A 32 -8.33 1.80 -5.62
C MET A 32 -7.99 0.48 -6.31
N THR A 33 -6.69 0.20 -6.44
CA THR A 33 -6.18 -1.09 -6.94
C THR A 33 -5.64 -1.91 -5.78
N VAL A 34 -6.17 -3.11 -5.59
CA VAL A 34 -5.69 -4.04 -4.55
C VAL A 34 -4.77 -5.07 -5.19
N ILE A 35 -3.58 -5.26 -4.63
CA ILE A 35 -2.61 -6.29 -5.04
C ILE A 35 -2.63 -7.39 -3.99
N ILE A 36 -3.08 -8.57 -4.38
CA ILE A 36 -3.11 -9.77 -3.56
C ILE A 36 -2.03 -10.77 -4.01
N GLY A 37 -1.79 -11.76 -3.19
CA GLY A 37 -0.84 -12.85 -3.45
C GLY A 37 -0.39 -13.48 -2.15
N ARG A 38 0.25 -14.64 -2.22
CA ARG A 38 0.74 -15.35 -1.02
C ARG A 38 1.79 -14.53 -0.27
N SER A 39 1.99 -14.86 1.00
CA SER A 39 3.10 -14.29 1.78
C SER A 39 4.43 -14.67 1.12
N GLY A 40 5.36 -13.72 1.03
CA GLY A 40 6.67 -13.95 0.41
C GLY A 40 6.74 -13.82 -1.12
N GLU A 41 5.62 -13.58 -1.83
CA GLU A 41 5.58 -13.41 -3.29
C GLU A 41 6.20 -12.09 -3.80
N GLY A 42 6.66 -11.22 -2.91
CA GLY A 42 7.34 -9.98 -3.31
C GLY A 42 6.42 -8.76 -3.47
N LYS A 43 5.18 -8.79 -2.94
CA LYS A 43 4.24 -7.65 -3.00
C LYS A 43 4.84 -6.36 -2.44
N SER A 44 5.41 -6.39 -1.23
CA SER A 44 6.06 -5.22 -0.62
C SER A 44 7.33 -4.80 -1.38
N VAL A 45 8.05 -5.75 -2.00
CA VAL A 45 9.18 -5.44 -2.89
C VAL A 45 8.68 -4.68 -4.11
N LEU A 46 7.58 -5.12 -4.71
CA LEU A 46 6.95 -4.43 -5.84
C LEU A 46 6.58 -2.98 -5.48
N LEU A 47 5.90 -2.77 -4.33
CA LEU A 47 5.58 -1.41 -3.88
C LEU A 47 6.84 -0.55 -3.67
N LYS A 48 7.87 -1.11 -3.05
CA LYS A 48 9.14 -0.39 -2.82
C LYS A 48 9.87 -0.07 -4.13
N GLN A 49 9.72 -0.91 -5.16
CA GLN A 49 10.23 -0.58 -6.51
C GLN A 49 9.41 0.55 -7.15
N VAL A 50 8.09 0.58 -6.94
CA VAL A 50 7.19 1.63 -7.44
C VAL A 50 7.54 3.01 -6.89
N ILE A 51 8.09 3.10 -5.69
CA ILE A 51 8.56 4.35 -5.08
C ILE A 51 10.07 4.54 -5.20
N GLY A 52 10.80 3.70 -5.93
CA GLY A 52 12.25 3.82 -6.10
C GLY A 52 13.10 3.49 -4.88
N LEU A 53 12.52 3.06 -3.75
CA LEU A 53 13.29 2.60 -2.59
C LEU A 53 14.09 1.33 -2.87
N ILE A 54 13.69 0.55 -3.86
CA ILE A 54 14.42 -0.61 -4.35
C ILE A 54 14.55 -0.47 -5.86
N HIS A 55 15.78 -0.31 -6.35
CA HIS A 55 16.02 -0.29 -7.78
C HIS A 55 15.73 -1.66 -8.41
N PRO A 56 15.06 -1.70 -9.57
CA PRO A 56 14.86 -2.95 -10.31
C PRO A 56 16.20 -3.49 -10.85
N THR A 57 16.26 -4.81 -11.06
CA THR A 57 17.36 -5.43 -11.80
C THR A 57 17.23 -5.14 -13.31
N SER A 58 15.99 -5.12 -13.80
CA SER A 58 15.64 -4.69 -15.16
C SER A 58 14.15 -4.32 -15.24
N GLY A 59 13.74 -3.74 -16.37
CA GLY A 59 12.41 -3.19 -16.54
C GLY A 59 12.32 -1.75 -16.03
N GLU A 60 11.11 -1.20 -16.00
CA GLU A 60 10.91 0.19 -15.64
C GLU A 60 9.58 0.44 -14.93
N VAL A 61 9.56 1.50 -14.13
CA VAL A 61 8.37 2.05 -13.52
C VAL A 61 8.21 3.50 -13.98
N LEU A 62 7.06 3.81 -14.55
CA LEU A 62 6.71 5.16 -14.95
C LEU A 62 5.65 5.72 -14.00
N PHE A 63 5.92 6.85 -13.38
CA PHE A 63 4.96 7.64 -12.63
C PHE A 63 4.58 8.87 -13.47
N LYS A 64 3.31 8.99 -13.87
CA LYS A 64 2.83 10.02 -14.79
C LYS A 64 3.67 10.14 -16.07
N GLY A 65 4.14 9.01 -16.59
CA GLY A 65 5.00 8.94 -17.78
C GLY A 65 6.48 9.20 -17.53
N ILE A 66 6.88 9.60 -16.33
CA ILE A 66 8.29 9.80 -15.95
C ILE A 66 8.86 8.48 -15.45
N ASN A 67 9.94 8.01 -16.05
CA ASN A 67 10.62 6.79 -15.62
C ASN A 67 11.42 7.02 -14.34
N ILE A 68 10.83 6.63 -13.20
CA ILE A 68 11.45 6.83 -11.88
C ILE A 68 12.72 5.98 -11.67
N SER A 69 12.85 4.87 -12.39
CA SER A 69 14.03 3.99 -12.27
C SER A 69 15.32 4.62 -12.82
N LYS A 70 15.22 5.76 -13.52
CA LYS A 70 16.34 6.48 -14.13
C LYS A 70 16.63 7.83 -13.47
N LEU A 71 15.84 8.22 -12.49
CA LEU A 71 16.00 9.48 -11.79
C LEU A 71 17.17 9.42 -10.80
N SER A 72 17.83 10.55 -10.61
CA SER A 72 18.76 10.76 -9.49
C SER A 72 17.99 10.84 -8.17
N ASP A 73 18.68 10.65 -7.05
CA ASP A 73 18.07 10.71 -5.70
C ASP A 73 17.31 12.03 -5.48
N ARG A 74 17.85 13.15 -5.93
CA ARG A 74 17.20 14.47 -5.83
C ARG A 74 15.92 14.56 -6.65
N GLU A 75 15.91 14.02 -7.86
CA GLU A 75 14.72 13.99 -8.71
C GLU A 75 13.66 13.03 -8.15
N LEU A 76 14.08 11.91 -7.55
CA LEU A 76 13.20 11.00 -6.84
C LEU A 76 12.53 11.66 -5.64
N GLU A 77 13.26 12.44 -4.83
CA GLU A 77 12.68 13.20 -3.71
C GLU A 77 11.54 14.13 -4.15
N GLU A 78 11.69 14.80 -5.31
CA GLU A 78 10.61 15.62 -5.86
C GLU A 78 9.37 14.78 -6.23
N GLN A 79 9.56 13.58 -6.81
CA GLN A 79 8.45 12.69 -7.13
C GLN A 79 7.79 12.12 -5.86
N PHE A 80 8.55 11.87 -4.79
CA PHE A 80 8.02 11.36 -3.52
C PHE A 80 7.07 12.31 -2.82
N LYS A 81 7.14 13.62 -3.08
CA LYS A 81 6.16 14.59 -2.56
C LYS A 81 4.73 14.28 -3.01
N HIS A 82 4.58 13.61 -4.15
CA HIS A 82 3.30 13.22 -4.73
C HIS A 82 2.84 11.82 -4.33
N ILE A 83 3.70 11.05 -3.65
CA ILE A 83 3.46 9.65 -3.31
C ILE A 83 3.49 9.48 -1.80
N GLY A 84 2.37 9.08 -1.23
CA GLY A 84 2.30 8.67 0.18
C GLY A 84 2.57 7.17 0.33
N TYR A 85 3.26 6.78 1.41
CA TYR A 85 3.49 5.37 1.74
C TYR A 85 3.06 5.08 3.17
N VAL A 86 2.15 4.12 3.33
CA VAL A 86 1.66 3.64 4.62
C VAL A 86 2.26 2.27 4.91
N PHE A 87 3.12 2.21 5.92
CA PHE A 87 3.84 1.02 6.33
C PHE A 87 2.98 0.05 7.14
N GLN A 88 3.29 -1.23 7.06
CA GLN A 88 2.62 -2.32 7.76
C GLN A 88 2.49 -2.08 9.29
N PHE A 89 3.47 -1.50 9.94
CA PHE A 89 3.49 -1.23 11.39
C PHE A 89 3.36 0.25 11.76
N ALA A 90 2.74 1.07 10.88
CA ALA A 90 2.61 2.52 11.01
C ALA A 90 3.94 3.30 11.07
N ALA A 91 5.03 2.67 11.47
CA ALA A 91 6.40 3.22 11.54
C ALA A 91 6.45 4.59 12.25
N LEU A 92 5.75 4.73 13.38
CA LEU A 92 5.81 5.92 14.21
C LEU A 92 7.13 5.94 14.97
N LEU A 93 7.67 7.14 15.19
CA LEU A 93 8.84 7.35 16.03
C LEU A 93 8.40 7.40 17.50
N ASP A 94 8.86 6.45 18.30
CA ASP A 94 8.43 6.29 19.71
C ASP A 94 8.82 7.48 20.59
N SER A 95 9.89 8.20 20.24
CA SER A 95 10.36 9.40 20.92
C SER A 95 9.55 10.65 20.62
N LEU A 96 8.67 10.62 19.64
CA LEU A 96 7.84 11.75 19.20
C LEU A 96 6.38 11.51 19.55
N ASN A 97 5.68 12.56 19.98
CA ASN A 97 4.24 12.52 20.17
C ASN A 97 3.49 12.52 18.81
N THR A 98 2.17 12.43 18.83
CA THR A 98 1.34 12.37 17.63
C THR A 98 1.49 13.61 16.74
N PHE A 99 1.52 14.83 17.33
CA PHE A 99 1.72 16.06 16.58
C PHE A 99 3.05 16.05 15.82
N GLU A 100 4.12 15.70 16.52
CA GLU A 100 5.46 15.61 15.94
C GLU A 100 5.56 14.50 14.88
N ASN A 101 4.99 13.32 15.14
CA ASN A 101 4.95 12.23 14.16
C ASN A 101 4.20 12.62 12.89
N VAL A 102 3.04 13.27 13.01
CA VAL A 102 2.23 13.69 11.84
C VAL A 102 2.90 14.84 11.11
N GLY A 103 3.40 15.82 11.84
CA GLY A 103 3.98 17.05 11.29
C GLY A 103 5.45 16.94 10.87
N ILE A 104 6.12 15.80 11.08
CA ILE A 104 7.58 15.64 10.97
C ILE A 104 8.14 16.21 9.67
N THR A 105 7.56 15.87 8.54
CA THR A 105 8.03 16.35 7.22
C THR A 105 7.95 17.88 7.08
N LEU A 106 6.91 18.51 7.63
CA LEU A 106 6.76 19.96 7.57
C LEU A 106 7.74 20.66 8.53
N LEU A 107 7.92 20.09 9.72
CA LEU A 107 8.86 20.60 10.72
C LEU A 107 10.31 20.51 10.23
N GLU A 108 10.70 19.39 9.63
CA GLU A 108 12.03 19.19 9.04
C GLU A 108 12.29 20.13 7.85
N ASN A 109 11.24 20.47 7.09
CA ASN A 109 11.30 21.48 6.04
C ASN A 109 11.32 22.93 6.57
N GLY A 110 11.45 23.11 7.88
CA GLY A 110 11.61 24.43 8.53
C GLY A 110 10.32 25.20 8.81
N MET A 111 9.14 24.57 8.63
CA MET A 111 7.87 25.22 9.01
C MET A 111 7.78 25.33 10.53
N LYS A 112 7.32 26.47 11.04
CA LYS A 112 7.17 26.68 12.48
C LYS A 112 6.04 25.83 13.04
N ALA A 113 6.20 25.33 14.27
CA ALA A 113 5.21 24.47 14.93
C ALA A 113 3.80 25.10 14.99
N GLN A 114 3.71 26.42 15.19
CA GLN A 114 2.44 27.14 15.18
C GLN A 114 1.69 27.07 13.85
N ASP A 115 2.40 26.98 12.72
CA ASP A 115 1.85 26.91 11.38
C ASP A 115 1.55 25.44 10.97
N VAL A 116 2.29 24.49 11.55
CA VAL A 116 2.08 23.03 11.37
C VAL A 116 0.86 22.55 12.16
N LEU A 117 0.58 23.12 13.33
CA LEU A 117 -0.48 22.65 14.22
C LEU A 117 -1.88 22.60 13.57
N PRO A 118 -2.38 23.63 12.87
CA PRO A 118 -3.67 23.56 12.20
C PRO A 118 -3.72 22.50 11.11
N ILE A 119 -2.61 22.27 10.39
CA ILE A 119 -2.52 21.23 9.36
C ILE A 119 -2.63 19.85 10.01
N VAL A 120 -1.89 19.60 11.08
CA VAL A 120 -1.93 18.32 11.80
C VAL A 120 -3.34 18.06 12.36
N LYS A 121 -4.00 19.05 12.94
CA LYS A 121 -5.38 18.93 13.41
C LYS A 121 -6.35 18.53 12.29
N GLU A 122 -6.23 19.16 11.13
CA GLU A 122 -7.01 18.81 9.93
C GLU A 122 -6.78 17.34 9.54
N LYS A 123 -5.51 16.89 9.45
CA LYS A 123 -5.20 15.53 9.04
C LYS A 123 -5.65 14.48 10.08
N LEU A 124 -5.56 14.79 11.37
CA LEU A 124 -6.12 13.94 12.43
C LEU A 124 -7.64 13.82 12.33
N SER A 125 -8.33 14.91 12.04
CA SER A 125 -9.79 14.90 11.81
C SER A 125 -10.16 14.01 10.62
N LEU A 126 -9.41 14.07 9.51
CA LEU A 126 -9.63 13.22 8.32
C LEU A 126 -9.52 11.72 8.64
N VAL A 127 -8.74 11.35 9.65
CA VAL A 127 -8.58 9.96 10.08
C VAL A 127 -9.41 9.61 11.34
N ASN A 128 -10.41 10.43 11.66
CA ASN A 128 -11.30 10.27 12.80
C ASN A 128 -10.55 10.14 14.15
N LEU A 129 -9.55 10.98 14.36
CA LEU A 129 -8.85 11.15 15.64
C LEU A 129 -9.15 12.53 16.20
N SER A 130 -9.47 12.59 17.52
CA SER A 130 -9.71 13.85 18.22
C SER A 130 -8.41 14.58 18.52
N GLU A 131 -8.51 15.91 18.78
CA GLU A 131 -7.37 16.74 19.19
C GLU A 131 -6.69 16.28 20.47
N GLU A 132 -7.40 15.56 21.35
CA GLU A 132 -6.83 14.95 22.56
C GLU A 132 -5.70 13.97 22.26
N THR A 133 -5.62 13.49 21.01
CA THR A 133 -4.56 12.58 20.54
C THR A 133 -3.24 13.31 20.28
N LEU A 134 -3.25 14.64 20.07
CA LEU A 134 -2.10 15.43 19.61
C LEU A 134 -0.81 15.19 20.39
N TYR A 135 -0.90 15.13 21.71
CA TYR A 135 0.28 15.04 22.58
C TYR A 135 0.53 13.65 23.14
N LYS A 136 -0.25 12.64 22.71
CA LYS A 136 -0.03 11.23 23.07
C LYS A 136 1.15 10.64 22.31
N TYR A 137 1.95 9.86 22.99
CA TYR A 137 3.03 9.08 22.41
C TYR A 137 2.51 7.77 21.83
N PRO A 138 3.24 7.11 20.92
CA PRO A 138 2.84 5.84 20.32
C PRO A 138 2.48 4.75 21.33
N SER A 139 3.15 4.71 22.49
CA SER A 139 2.90 3.77 23.59
C SER A 139 1.51 3.96 24.25
N GLU A 140 0.91 5.15 24.14
CA GLU A 140 -0.39 5.50 24.72
C GLU A 140 -1.54 5.28 23.72
N LEU A 141 -1.23 4.85 22.49
CA LEU A 141 -2.19 4.67 21.41
C LEU A 141 -2.54 3.19 21.23
N SER A 142 -3.81 2.88 20.94
CA SER A 142 -4.20 1.54 20.48
C SER A 142 -3.59 1.23 19.11
N GLY A 143 -3.58 -0.05 18.71
CA GLY A 143 -3.10 -0.48 17.39
C GLY A 143 -3.78 0.26 16.23
N GLY A 144 -5.11 0.36 16.27
CA GLY A 144 -5.88 1.10 15.27
C GLY A 144 -5.61 2.61 15.29
N MET A 145 -5.38 3.21 16.47
CA MET A 145 -4.99 4.62 16.57
C MET A 145 -3.61 4.85 15.95
N ARG A 146 -2.62 3.99 16.23
CA ARG A 146 -1.29 4.10 15.62
C ARG A 146 -1.37 4.05 14.08
N LYS A 147 -2.17 3.13 13.51
CA LYS A 147 -2.39 3.05 12.05
C LYS A 147 -2.97 4.37 11.51
N ARG A 148 -3.96 4.94 12.18
CA ARG A 148 -4.59 6.22 11.79
C ARG A 148 -3.63 7.40 11.89
N VAL A 149 -2.78 7.45 12.91
CA VAL A 149 -1.70 8.47 13.02
C VAL A 149 -0.71 8.33 11.87
N GLY A 150 -0.27 7.10 11.54
CA GLY A 150 0.60 6.85 10.38
C GLY A 150 -0.03 7.29 9.06
N LEU A 151 -1.35 7.11 8.92
CA LEU A 151 -2.11 7.58 7.77
C LEU A 151 -2.19 9.12 7.73
N ALA A 152 -2.48 9.78 8.87
CA ALA A 152 -2.48 11.23 8.96
C ALA A 152 -1.12 11.83 8.60
N ARG A 153 -0.01 11.21 9.04
CA ARG A 153 1.35 11.59 8.65
C ARG A 153 1.56 11.52 7.13
N THR A 154 1.05 10.48 6.50
CA THR A 154 1.13 10.32 5.04
C THR A 154 0.35 11.40 4.29
N LEU A 155 -0.77 11.88 4.85
CA LEU A 155 -1.63 12.89 4.24
C LEU A 155 -1.10 14.33 4.35
N VAL A 156 -0.11 14.59 5.19
CA VAL A 156 0.42 15.95 5.43
C VAL A 156 1.01 16.58 4.18
N THR A 157 1.61 15.78 3.30
CA THR A 157 2.19 16.24 2.02
C THR A 157 1.17 16.40 0.90
N ASN A 158 -0.12 16.15 1.17
CA ASN A 158 -1.20 16.15 0.17
C ASN A 158 -0.84 15.30 -1.08
N PRO A 159 -0.56 14.00 -0.91
CA PRO A 159 -0.14 13.13 -2.01
C PRO A 159 -1.25 12.95 -3.04
N GLU A 160 -0.90 12.62 -4.28
CA GLU A 160 -1.84 12.26 -5.35
C GLU A 160 -2.16 10.76 -5.34
N ILE A 161 -1.23 9.96 -4.84
CA ILE A 161 -1.37 8.51 -4.69
C ILE A 161 -0.89 8.07 -3.31
N ILE A 162 -1.58 7.11 -2.73
CA ILE A 162 -1.15 6.45 -1.48
C ILE A 162 -0.96 4.95 -1.74
N LEU A 163 0.21 4.47 -1.35
CA LEU A 163 0.57 3.05 -1.37
C LEU A 163 0.47 2.49 0.04
N TYR A 164 -0.36 1.49 0.21
CA TYR A 164 -0.61 0.83 1.51
C TYR A 164 0.02 -0.56 1.51
N ASP A 165 0.97 -0.78 2.39
CA ASP A 165 1.61 -2.08 2.57
C ASP A 165 0.99 -2.80 3.78
N GLU A 166 0.01 -3.66 3.53
CA GLU A 166 -0.72 -4.43 4.53
C GLU A 166 -1.25 -3.58 5.71
N PRO A 167 -2.10 -2.57 5.47
CA PRO A 167 -2.47 -1.56 6.45
C PRO A 167 -3.24 -2.11 7.66
N THR A 168 -3.91 -3.26 7.52
CA THR A 168 -4.75 -3.86 8.56
C THR A 168 -4.10 -5.04 9.28
N THR A 169 -2.88 -5.42 8.92
CA THR A 169 -2.17 -6.52 9.59
C THR A 169 -2.01 -6.25 11.08
N GLY A 170 -2.36 -7.26 11.89
CA GLY A 170 -2.30 -7.21 13.35
C GLY A 170 -3.47 -6.51 14.04
N LEU A 171 -4.53 -6.18 13.29
CA LEU A 171 -5.79 -5.66 13.82
C LEU A 171 -6.86 -6.75 13.90
N ASP A 172 -7.79 -6.61 14.82
CA ASP A 172 -9.00 -7.40 14.84
C ASP A 172 -9.91 -7.06 13.64
N PRO A 173 -10.86 -7.94 13.25
CA PRO A 173 -11.68 -7.73 12.06
C PRO A 173 -12.53 -6.46 12.09
N ILE A 174 -12.99 -6.02 13.27
CA ILE A 174 -13.81 -4.81 13.41
C ILE A 174 -12.95 -3.58 13.14
N THR A 175 -11.78 -3.51 13.78
CA THR A 175 -10.83 -2.41 13.59
C THR A 175 -10.29 -2.39 12.16
N ALA A 176 -10.01 -3.55 11.55
CA ALA A 176 -9.57 -3.66 10.17
C ALA A 176 -10.61 -3.05 9.20
N ARG A 177 -11.89 -3.37 9.40
CA ARG A 177 -12.99 -2.80 8.61
C ARG A 177 -13.04 -1.27 8.71
N VAL A 178 -12.89 -0.71 9.92
CA VAL A 178 -12.86 0.75 10.11
C VAL A 178 -11.71 1.38 9.31
N ILE A 179 -10.54 0.74 9.24
CA ILE A 179 -9.42 1.23 8.42
C ILE A 179 -9.76 1.16 6.93
N HIS A 180 -10.38 0.07 6.45
CA HIS A 180 -10.80 -0.05 5.04
C HIS A 180 -11.81 1.04 4.65
N GLU A 181 -12.82 1.28 5.48
CA GLU A 181 -13.81 2.35 5.28
C GLU A 181 -13.13 3.72 5.24
N LEU A 182 -12.20 3.98 6.16
CA LEU A 182 -11.45 5.23 6.21
C LEU A 182 -10.60 5.43 4.94
N MET A 183 -9.91 4.40 4.47
CA MET A 183 -9.11 4.46 3.22
C MET A 183 -10.00 4.79 2.02
N TYR A 184 -11.17 4.15 1.92
CA TYR A 184 -12.15 4.41 0.87
C TYR A 184 -12.69 5.84 0.92
N ASP A 185 -13.10 6.31 2.09
CA ASP A 185 -13.63 7.66 2.29
C ASP A 185 -12.60 8.73 1.89
N MET A 186 -11.34 8.55 2.31
CA MET A 186 -10.26 9.46 1.93
C MET A 186 -10.00 9.45 0.42
N GLN A 187 -9.97 8.25 -0.19
CA GLN A 187 -9.79 8.12 -1.63
C GLN A 187 -10.87 8.90 -2.39
N LYS A 188 -12.14 8.80 -1.96
CA LYS A 188 -13.26 9.51 -2.60
C LYS A 188 -13.24 11.01 -2.29
N LYS A 189 -13.05 11.42 -1.03
CA LYS A 189 -13.06 12.84 -0.61
C LYS A 189 -11.90 13.64 -1.19
N LEU A 190 -10.71 13.05 -1.21
CA LEU A 190 -9.49 13.72 -1.67
C LEU A 190 -9.15 13.41 -3.14
N LYS A 191 -9.96 12.59 -3.81
CA LYS A 191 -9.76 12.13 -5.20
C LYS A 191 -8.39 11.47 -5.41
N LEU A 192 -7.93 10.70 -4.43
CA LEU A 192 -6.64 10.03 -4.46
C LEU A 192 -6.67 8.79 -5.35
N THR A 193 -5.51 8.39 -5.83
CA THR A 193 -5.29 7.01 -6.27
C THR A 193 -4.81 6.18 -5.09
N SER A 194 -5.26 4.95 -4.95
CA SER A 194 -4.84 4.04 -3.88
C SER A 194 -4.33 2.73 -4.45
N VAL A 195 -3.15 2.29 -4.00
CA VAL A 195 -2.65 0.93 -4.24
C VAL A 195 -2.51 0.24 -2.90
N VAL A 196 -3.17 -0.88 -2.73
CA VAL A 196 -3.25 -1.57 -1.44
C VAL A 196 -2.71 -2.99 -1.58
N ILE A 197 -1.65 -3.33 -0.86
CA ILE A 197 -1.30 -4.73 -0.65
C ILE A 197 -2.13 -5.24 0.52
N SER A 198 -2.85 -6.34 0.30
CA SER A 198 -3.61 -7.01 1.35
C SER A 198 -3.72 -8.51 1.09
N HIS A 199 -3.86 -9.27 2.16
CA HIS A 199 -4.33 -10.65 2.14
C HIS A 199 -5.76 -10.78 2.67
N ASP A 200 -6.36 -9.68 3.13
CA ASP A 200 -7.75 -9.61 3.58
C ASP A 200 -8.68 -9.34 2.39
N LEU A 201 -9.54 -10.31 2.07
CA LEU A 201 -10.45 -10.23 0.94
C LEU A 201 -11.62 -9.25 1.17
N GLU A 202 -11.87 -8.83 2.41
CA GLU A 202 -12.91 -7.83 2.72
C GLU A 202 -12.63 -6.47 2.06
N ILE A 203 -11.36 -6.16 1.76
CA ILE A 203 -10.96 -4.95 1.04
C ILE A 203 -11.57 -4.85 -0.37
N PHE A 204 -11.96 -5.99 -0.99
CA PHE A 204 -12.56 -5.98 -2.33
C PHE A 204 -13.87 -5.21 -2.41
N LYS A 205 -14.59 -5.06 -1.29
CA LYS A 205 -15.81 -4.24 -1.20
C LYS A 205 -15.58 -2.76 -1.50
N TYR A 206 -14.33 -2.32 -1.34
CA TYR A 206 -13.90 -0.93 -1.49
C TYR A 206 -13.03 -0.72 -2.74
N ALA A 207 -12.55 -1.81 -3.34
CA ALA A 207 -11.65 -1.78 -4.48
C ALA A 207 -12.37 -1.55 -5.81
N ASP A 208 -11.67 -0.89 -6.74
CA ASP A 208 -12.10 -0.79 -8.14
C ASP A 208 -11.43 -1.91 -8.98
N LYS A 209 -10.15 -2.19 -8.74
CA LYS A 209 -9.35 -3.19 -9.45
C LYS A 209 -8.64 -4.12 -8.49
N VAL A 210 -8.41 -5.36 -8.93
CA VAL A 210 -7.62 -6.36 -8.21
C VAL A 210 -6.58 -6.96 -9.14
N ALA A 211 -5.33 -7.03 -8.64
CA ALA A 211 -4.22 -7.75 -9.28
C ALA A 211 -3.79 -8.91 -8.38
N LEU A 212 -3.55 -10.08 -8.96
CA LEU A 212 -2.95 -11.23 -8.26
C LEU A 212 -1.49 -11.36 -8.68
N LEU A 213 -0.58 -11.18 -7.74
CA LEU A 213 0.84 -11.47 -7.91
C LEU A 213 1.10 -12.93 -7.53
N ASN A 214 1.65 -13.71 -8.47
CA ASN A 214 2.06 -15.08 -8.27
C ASN A 214 3.35 -15.37 -9.03
N ASP A 215 4.32 -16.03 -8.40
CA ASP A 215 5.63 -16.35 -8.97
C ASP A 215 6.31 -15.14 -9.65
N GLY A 216 6.24 -13.98 -9.00
CA GLY A 216 6.85 -12.75 -9.48
C GLY A 216 6.20 -12.13 -10.73
N LYS A 217 4.98 -12.54 -11.11
CA LYS A 217 4.22 -12.03 -12.26
C LYS A 217 2.79 -11.69 -11.87
N ILE A 218 2.13 -10.84 -12.66
CA ILE A 218 0.69 -10.61 -12.52
C ILE A 218 -0.05 -11.76 -13.23
N ALA A 219 -0.62 -12.66 -12.42
CA ALA A 219 -1.40 -13.80 -12.93
C ALA A 219 -2.86 -13.42 -13.25
N TYR A 220 -3.35 -12.31 -12.67
CA TYR A 220 -4.68 -11.76 -12.92
C TYR A 220 -4.68 -10.25 -12.69
N PHE A 221 -5.44 -9.53 -13.52
CA PHE A 221 -5.81 -8.13 -13.30
C PHE A 221 -7.22 -7.89 -13.84
N GLY A 222 -8.13 -7.41 -13.00
CA GLY A 222 -9.53 -7.23 -13.39
C GLY A 222 -10.32 -6.37 -12.41
N ASP A 223 -11.64 -6.26 -12.67
CA ASP A 223 -12.56 -5.51 -11.83
C ASP A 223 -12.83 -6.25 -10.50
N ALA A 224 -12.78 -5.51 -9.39
CA ALA A 224 -13.09 -6.08 -8.08
C ALA A 224 -14.54 -6.57 -7.96
N LYS A 225 -15.47 -5.92 -8.66
CA LYS A 225 -16.91 -6.26 -8.62
C LYS A 225 -17.23 -7.64 -9.20
N THR A 226 -16.48 -8.05 -10.24
CA THR A 226 -16.70 -9.32 -10.95
C THR A 226 -15.69 -10.41 -10.60
N ILE A 227 -14.82 -10.15 -9.64
CA ILE A 227 -13.72 -11.07 -9.28
C ILE A 227 -14.22 -12.46 -8.86
N TRP A 228 -15.37 -12.52 -8.16
CA TRP A 228 -15.95 -13.78 -7.68
C TRP A 228 -16.54 -14.65 -8.79
N GLU A 229 -16.80 -14.04 -9.97
CA GLU A 229 -17.33 -14.68 -11.17
C GLU A 229 -16.21 -15.07 -12.16
N SER A 230 -14.96 -14.77 -11.82
CA SER A 230 -13.81 -14.98 -12.70
C SER A 230 -13.52 -16.47 -12.93
N ASP A 231 -13.37 -16.86 -14.19
CA ASP A 231 -12.94 -18.19 -14.63
C ASP A 231 -11.41 -18.36 -14.59
N ASN A 232 -10.65 -17.32 -14.25
CA ASN A 232 -9.20 -17.42 -14.14
C ASN A 232 -8.82 -18.38 -13.02
N PRO A 233 -8.11 -19.49 -13.27
CA PRO A 233 -7.90 -20.54 -12.28
C PRO A 233 -7.04 -20.09 -11.09
N TYR A 234 -6.14 -19.12 -11.26
CA TYR A 234 -5.32 -18.57 -10.18
C TYR A 234 -6.17 -17.78 -9.20
N ILE A 235 -7.00 -16.84 -9.73
CA ILE A 235 -7.86 -16.03 -8.87
C ILE A 235 -8.95 -16.88 -8.22
N TYR A 236 -9.52 -17.83 -8.96
CA TYR A 236 -10.52 -18.78 -8.47
C TYR A 236 -10.01 -19.54 -7.25
N GLN A 237 -8.80 -20.12 -7.35
CA GLN A 237 -8.15 -20.82 -6.24
C GLN A 237 -7.89 -19.87 -5.05
N PHE A 238 -7.29 -18.71 -5.34
CA PHE A 238 -6.83 -17.80 -4.28
C PHE A 238 -7.98 -17.27 -3.42
N ILE A 239 -9.03 -16.71 -4.03
CA ILE A 239 -10.12 -16.08 -3.29
C ILE A 239 -11.02 -17.08 -2.55
N ARG A 240 -11.00 -18.35 -2.92
CA ARG A 240 -11.72 -19.43 -2.25
C ARG A 240 -10.86 -20.23 -1.28
N GLY A 241 -9.56 -19.93 -1.21
CA GLY A 241 -8.63 -20.63 -0.31
C GLY A 241 -8.50 -22.11 -0.62
N LEU A 242 -8.60 -22.50 -1.90
CA LEU A 242 -8.54 -23.92 -2.29
C LEU A 242 -7.10 -24.44 -2.20
N PRO A 243 -6.86 -25.62 -1.58
CA PRO A 243 -5.53 -26.20 -1.49
C PRO A 243 -5.01 -26.71 -2.84
N GLU A 244 -5.90 -27.11 -3.74
CA GLU A 244 -5.58 -27.63 -5.07
C GLU A 244 -5.82 -26.57 -6.15
N GLY A 245 -4.87 -26.44 -7.10
CA GLY A 245 -4.95 -25.49 -8.20
C GLY A 245 -3.57 -25.11 -8.75
N PRO A 246 -3.51 -24.09 -9.62
CA PRO A 246 -2.25 -23.70 -10.27
C PRO A 246 -1.26 -23.04 -9.30
N ILE A 247 -1.74 -22.48 -8.17
CA ILE A 247 -0.87 -21.93 -7.13
C ILE A 247 -0.35 -23.09 -6.28
N GLN A 248 0.93 -23.44 -6.47
CA GLN A 248 1.58 -24.53 -5.72
C GLN A 248 1.76 -24.14 -4.25
N THR A 249 1.35 -25.02 -3.32
CA THR A 249 1.57 -24.86 -1.88
C THR A 249 2.53 -25.94 -1.38
N GLU A 250 3.43 -25.63 -0.48
CA GLU A 250 4.37 -26.61 0.12
C GLU A 250 3.67 -27.75 0.88
N VAL A 251 2.36 -27.64 1.11
CA VAL A 251 1.55 -28.58 1.90
C VAL A 251 1.10 -29.80 1.08
N ALA A 252 1.38 -29.87 -0.22
CA ALA A 252 0.97 -30.99 -1.08
C ALA A 252 1.58 -32.34 -0.67
N HIS A 253 2.54 -32.38 0.25
CA HIS A 253 3.20 -33.62 0.70
C HIS A 253 2.60 -34.29 1.95
N PHE A 254 1.50 -33.78 2.51
CA PHE A 254 0.86 -34.41 3.68
C PHE A 254 -0.16 -35.52 3.35
N LYS A 255 -0.54 -35.71 2.08
CA LYS A 255 -1.54 -36.72 1.71
C LYS A 255 -1.04 -38.17 1.69
N ASP A 256 0.27 -38.42 1.80
CA ASP A 256 0.85 -39.78 1.70
C ASP A 256 1.27 -40.37 3.07
N LYS A 257 0.79 -39.84 4.19
CA LYS A 257 1.21 -40.34 5.53
C LYS A 257 0.08 -40.73 6.47
N PHE A 258 -1.15 -40.96 5.98
CA PHE A 258 -2.22 -41.57 6.79
C PHE A 258 -2.95 -42.67 6.01
#